data_9e7f1ea775d50fba6427856f9952fd6b
#
_entry.id   9e7f1ea775d50fba6427856f9952fd6b
#
_cell.length_a   1.000
_cell.length_b   1.000
_cell.length_c   1.000
_cell.angle_alpha   90.00
_cell.angle_beta   90.00
_cell.angle_gamma   90.00
#
_symmetry.space_group_name_H-M   'P 1'
#
loop_
_entity.id
_entity.type
_entity.pdbx_description
1 polymer ?
#
loop_
_entity_poly.entity_id
_entity_poly.type
_entity_poly.pdbx_seq_one_letter_code
_entity_poly.pdbx_strand_id
1 'polypeptide(L)'
;MPKRNDIKSVMIIGAGPIIIGQACEFDYSGAQACKALKEEGFRVILVNSNPATIMTDPLLADATYIEPIHWESVAKIIDKERPDALLPTMGGQTGLNTALSLAKEGILKKYNVELIGASREAIDKAEDRQLFDQTMNKINLETPQSGIAHSMEDALEVQKEIGFPCIIRPSFTLGGSGGGVAYNIEEFKTICEKGLDLSPTNELLIDESLLGWKEYEMEVVRDKNDNCIIICSIENFDPMGVHTGDSITIAPAQTLTDKEFQIMRNASFKILREIGVETGGSNVQFAVNRDDGRMVVIEMNPRVSRSSALASKATGFPIAKVAALLSIGYTLDELKNDITSGLTPASFEPSIDYIVTKIPKFAFEKFPQAEPRLSTQMKSVGEVMSIGSNFQESLQKAICSMEDDRCGLEKILDDNEVINE
;
A
#
# COMPACT_ATOMS: atom_id res chain seq x y z
N MET A 1 4.47 30.54 11.75
CA MET A 1 4.62 29.16 12.24
C MET A 1 3.70 28.29 11.40
N PRO A 2 4.19 27.25 10.76
CA PRO A 2 3.43 26.45 9.80
C PRO A 2 2.35 25.58 10.44
N LYS A 3 2.50 25.23 11.72
CA LYS A 3 1.60 24.39 12.49
C LYS A 3 0.21 25.00 12.61
N ARG A 4 -0.82 24.21 12.39
CA ARG A 4 -2.22 24.58 12.60
C ARG A 4 -2.49 24.88 14.07
N ASN A 5 -3.05 26.05 14.34
CA ASN A 5 -3.38 26.50 15.70
C ASN A 5 -4.87 26.29 16.05
N ASP A 6 -5.68 25.97 15.06
CA ASP A 6 -7.12 25.68 15.17
C ASP A 6 -7.41 24.25 15.64
N ILE A 7 -6.45 23.33 15.49
CA ILE A 7 -6.49 21.95 15.97
C ILE A 7 -5.67 21.85 17.27
N LYS A 8 -6.20 21.17 18.29
CA LYS A 8 -5.53 20.89 19.57
C LYS A 8 -5.43 19.41 19.88
N SER A 9 -6.33 18.62 19.30
CA SER A 9 -6.42 17.19 19.54
C SER A 9 -6.62 16.42 18.23
N VAL A 10 -5.91 15.30 18.11
CA VAL A 10 -5.96 14.44 16.93
C VAL A 10 -6.24 13.00 17.37
N MET A 11 -7.25 12.40 16.75
CA MET A 11 -7.51 10.96 16.89
C MET A 11 -6.81 10.20 15.78
N ILE A 12 -6.09 9.14 16.12
CA ILE A 12 -5.46 8.18 15.19
C ILE A 12 -6.22 6.87 15.30
N ILE A 13 -6.58 6.29 14.14
CA ILE A 13 -7.13 4.94 14.05
C ILE A 13 -5.99 4.00 13.64
N GLY A 14 -5.76 2.96 14.43
CA GLY A 14 -4.81 1.90 14.13
C GLY A 14 -5.31 0.88 13.13
N ALA A 15 -4.51 -0.16 12.89
CA ALA A 15 -4.78 -1.18 11.87
C ALA A 15 -5.57 -2.40 12.40
N GLY A 16 -5.81 -2.48 13.69
CA GLY A 16 -6.44 -3.66 14.30
C GLY A 16 -5.47 -4.80 14.58
N PRO A 17 -5.91 -6.05 14.52
CA PRO A 17 -5.04 -7.21 14.72
C PRO A 17 -4.01 -7.31 13.60
N ILE A 18 -2.85 -7.89 13.93
CA ILE A 18 -1.85 -8.25 12.91
C ILE A 18 -2.36 -9.46 12.15
N ILE A 19 -2.59 -9.28 10.86
CA ILE A 19 -3.08 -10.30 9.93
C ILE A 19 -2.20 -10.33 8.67
N ILE A 20 -2.30 -11.41 7.90
CA ILE A 20 -1.68 -11.45 6.57
C ILE A 20 -2.24 -10.29 5.72
N GLY A 21 -1.35 -9.47 5.17
CA GLY A 21 -1.71 -8.28 4.38
C GLY A 21 -1.75 -6.96 5.15
N GLN A 22 -1.87 -6.98 6.50
CA GLN A 22 -1.89 -5.78 7.34
C GLN A 22 -1.20 -6.06 8.67
N ALA A 23 0.12 -5.97 8.68
CA ALA A 23 0.97 -6.43 9.77
C ALA A 23 1.59 -5.28 10.59
N CYS A 24 2.79 -5.51 11.13
CA CYS A 24 3.47 -4.60 12.07
C CYS A 24 3.93 -3.27 11.45
N GLU A 25 3.96 -3.14 10.14
CA GLU A 25 4.34 -1.91 9.43
C GLU A 25 3.37 -0.75 9.77
N PHE A 26 2.10 -1.07 9.99
CA PHE A 26 1.10 -0.06 10.39
C PHE A 26 1.20 0.26 11.88
N ASP A 27 1.64 -0.68 12.72
CA ASP A 27 1.98 -0.39 14.11
C ASP A 27 3.15 0.61 14.18
N TYR A 28 4.20 0.38 13.41
CA TYR A 28 5.31 1.33 13.28
C TYR A 28 4.80 2.72 12.84
N SER A 29 3.99 2.79 11.79
CA SER A 29 3.49 4.05 11.25
C SER A 29 2.63 4.80 12.27
N GLY A 30 1.72 4.11 12.95
CA GLY A 30 0.89 4.69 14.01
C GLY A 30 1.70 5.19 15.20
N ALA A 31 2.71 4.42 15.64
CA ALA A 31 3.61 4.82 16.72
C ALA A 31 4.41 6.08 16.35
N GLN A 32 4.93 6.18 15.12
CA GLN A 32 5.66 7.35 14.64
C GLN A 32 4.74 8.59 14.57
N ALA A 33 3.51 8.43 14.12
CA ALA A 33 2.53 9.52 14.09
C ALA A 33 2.17 10.02 15.49
N CYS A 34 1.91 9.11 16.44
CA CYS A 34 1.66 9.47 17.85
C CYS A 34 2.81 10.31 18.42
N LYS A 35 4.07 9.86 18.23
CA LYS A 35 5.26 10.57 18.69
C LYS A 35 5.35 11.96 18.07
N ALA A 36 5.26 12.06 16.76
CA ALA A 36 5.39 13.32 16.02
C ALA A 36 4.34 14.35 16.45
N LEU A 37 3.07 13.94 16.55
CA LEU A 37 1.99 14.85 16.97
C LEU A 37 2.12 15.26 18.43
N LYS A 38 2.57 14.36 19.29
CA LYS A 38 2.78 14.67 20.72
C LYS A 38 3.97 15.61 20.94
N GLU A 39 5.06 15.42 20.20
CA GLU A 39 6.22 16.34 20.19
C GLU A 39 5.82 17.76 19.76
N GLU A 40 4.84 17.87 18.84
CA GLU A 40 4.25 19.14 18.42
C GLU A 40 3.22 19.70 19.42
N GLY A 41 2.95 19.01 20.52
CA GLY A 41 2.08 19.47 21.60
C GLY A 41 0.59 19.29 21.32
N PHE A 42 0.20 18.41 20.39
CA PHE A 42 -1.18 17.98 20.21
C PHE A 42 -1.55 16.92 21.25
N ARG A 43 -2.80 16.96 21.69
CA ARG A 43 -3.38 15.86 22.46
C ARG A 43 -3.69 14.72 21.50
N VAL A 44 -3.07 13.55 21.71
CA VAL A 44 -3.20 12.38 20.85
C VAL A 44 -4.15 11.37 21.48
N ILE A 45 -5.16 10.95 20.71
CA ILE A 45 -6.12 9.91 21.07
C ILE A 45 -5.92 8.76 20.11
N LEU A 46 -5.59 7.58 20.61
CA LEU A 46 -5.38 6.38 19.80
C LEU A 46 -6.50 5.38 20.02
N VAL A 47 -6.99 4.81 18.92
CA VAL A 47 -7.91 3.67 18.92
C VAL A 47 -7.27 2.52 18.14
N ASN A 48 -7.03 1.40 18.82
CA ASN A 48 -6.57 0.16 18.19
C ASN A 48 -7.06 -1.05 18.98
N SER A 49 -7.47 -2.11 18.30
CA SER A 49 -8.01 -3.31 18.98
C SER A 49 -6.94 -4.29 19.43
N ASN A 50 -5.70 -4.17 18.96
CA ASN A 50 -4.61 -5.05 19.34
C ASN A 50 -3.83 -4.50 20.54
N PRO A 51 -3.87 -5.16 21.71
CA PRO A 51 -3.20 -4.68 22.93
C PRO A 51 -1.67 -4.90 22.91
N ALA A 52 -1.16 -5.72 21.99
CA ALA A 52 0.25 -6.11 21.93
C ALA A 52 1.06 -5.28 20.91
N THR A 53 0.51 -4.20 20.40
CA THR A 53 1.20 -3.29 19.48
C THR A 53 1.99 -2.22 20.22
N ILE A 54 3.06 -1.73 19.61
CA ILE A 54 3.87 -0.60 20.15
C ILE A 54 3.01 0.67 20.23
N MET A 55 2.16 0.93 19.24
CA MET A 55 1.33 2.13 19.25
C MET A 55 0.38 2.21 20.45
N THR A 56 -0.02 1.07 21.03
CA THR A 56 -0.89 1.03 22.23
C THR A 56 -0.12 1.16 23.55
N ASP A 57 1.20 1.40 23.51
CA ASP A 57 1.95 1.74 24.71
C ASP A 57 1.34 3.01 25.35
N PRO A 58 1.02 2.97 26.66
CA PRO A 58 0.40 4.09 27.36
C PRO A 58 1.18 5.41 27.32
N LEU A 59 2.47 5.36 27.01
CA LEU A 59 3.31 6.56 26.91
C LEU A 59 3.22 7.26 25.54
N LEU A 60 2.72 6.57 24.52
CA LEU A 60 2.68 7.11 23.15
C LEU A 60 1.50 8.05 22.89
N ALA A 61 0.34 7.77 23.43
CA ALA A 61 -0.84 8.63 23.29
C ALA A 61 -1.30 9.18 24.65
N ASP A 62 -2.03 10.27 24.65
CA ASP A 62 -2.62 10.85 25.88
C ASP A 62 -3.87 10.10 26.32
N ALA A 63 -4.54 9.44 25.36
CA ALA A 63 -5.65 8.52 25.62
C ALA A 63 -5.56 7.34 24.64
N THR A 64 -5.47 6.12 25.16
CA THR A 64 -5.42 4.90 24.37
C THR A 64 -6.66 4.06 24.60
N TYR A 65 -7.36 3.72 23.53
CA TYR A 65 -8.56 2.89 23.51
C TYR A 65 -8.25 1.57 22.84
N ILE A 66 -8.26 0.48 23.63
CA ILE A 66 -8.17 -0.89 23.11
C ILE A 66 -9.63 -1.35 22.88
N GLU A 67 -10.16 -0.97 21.73
CA GLU A 67 -11.55 -1.16 21.36
C GLU A 67 -11.68 -1.62 19.90
N PRO A 68 -12.80 -2.23 19.51
CA PRO A 68 -13.02 -2.61 18.12
C PRO A 68 -12.95 -1.40 17.18
N ILE A 69 -12.30 -1.60 16.03
CA ILE A 69 -12.20 -0.57 14.99
C ILE A 69 -13.44 -0.67 14.06
N HIS A 70 -14.62 -0.54 14.64
CA HIS A 70 -15.88 -0.36 13.94
C HIS A 70 -16.37 1.06 14.13
N TRP A 71 -17.03 1.61 13.13
CA TRP A 71 -17.45 3.00 13.17
C TRP A 71 -18.35 3.32 14.38
N GLU A 72 -19.19 2.39 14.84
CA GLU A 72 -20.06 2.57 16.02
C GLU A 72 -19.25 2.72 17.33
N SER A 73 -18.18 1.92 17.46
CA SER A 73 -17.31 2.00 18.64
C SER A 73 -16.48 3.28 18.61
N VAL A 74 -15.91 3.60 17.45
CA VAL A 74 -15.13 4.83 17.26
C VAL A 74 -16.01 6.08 17.43
N ALA A 75 -17.28 6.04 16.99
CA ALA A 75 -18.23 7.13 17.17
C ALA A 75 -18.49 7.43 18.67
N LYS A 76 -18.56 6.40 19.54
CA LYS A 76 -18.69 6.57 20.99
C LYS A 76 -17.45 7.21 21.61
N ILE A 77 -16.27 6.87 21.09
CA ILE A 77 -15.01 7.47 21.53
C ILE A 77 -14.93 8.92 21.08
N ILE A 78 -15.34 9.23 19.84
CA ILE A 78 -15.45 10.60 19.34
C ILE A 78 -16.42 11.42 20.17
N ASP A 79 -17.57 10.86 20.57
CA ASP A 79 -18.54 11.54 21.43
C ASP A 79 -17.95 11.89 22.80
N LYS A 80 -17.14 10.99 23.36
CA LYS A 80 -16.49 11.18 24.67
C LYS A 80 -15.31 12.15 24.60
N GLU A 81 -14.42 11.96 23.62
CA GLU A 81 -13.12 12.64 23.55
C GLU A 81 -13.16 13.97 22.79
N ARG A 82 -14.14 14.13 21.87
CA ARG A 82 -14.32 15.34 21.05
C ARG A 82 -13.03 15.79 20.36
N PRO A 83 -12.35 14.91 19.59
CA PRO A 83 -11.16 15.33 18.87
C PRO A 83 -11.49 16.41 17.84
N ASP A 84 -10.55 17.32 17.59
CA ASP A 84 -10.68 18.32 16.53
C ASP A 84 -10.47 17.69 15.14
N ALA A 85 -9.59 16.69 15.05
CA ALA A 85 -9.26 16.02 13.79
C ALA A 85 -9.12 14.51 13.95
N LEU A 86 -9.33 13.80 12.82
CA LEU A 86 -9.15 12.36 12.65
C LEU A 86 -8.09 12.10 11.58
N LEU A 87 -7.03 11.35 11.94
CA LEU A 87 -5.95 10.90 11.04
C LEU A 87 -6.05 9.40 10.79
N PRO A 88 -6.69 8.93 9.70
CA PRO A 88 -6.88 7.50 9.44
C PRO A 88 -5.75 6.88 8.62
N THR A 89 -4.90 7.69 7.98
CA THR A 89 -3.92 7.26 6.97
C THR A 89 -2.76 6.42 7.55
N MET A 90 -2.70 6.25 8.87
CA MET A 90 -1.69 5.44 9.56
C MET A 90 -2.16 4.01 9.85
N GLY A 91 -3.47 3.75 9.79
CA GLY A 91 -4.09 2.47 10.16
C GLY A 91 -4.41 1.54 9.00
N GLY A 92 -3.72 1.69 7.87
CA GLY A 92 -3.94 0.86 6.69
C GLY A 92 -5.37 0.98 6.15
N GLN A 93 -5.84 -0.06 5.48
CA GLN A 93 -7.18 -0.10 4.90
C GLN A 93 -8.28 -0.05 5.97
N THR A 94 -8.04 -0.69 7.12
CA THR A 94 -8.99 -0.66 8.25
C THR A 94 -9.25 0.77 8.72
N GLY A 95 -8.20 1.57 8.88
CA GLY A 95 -8.31 2.98 9.28
C GLY A 95 -9.10 3.81 8.28
N LEU A 96 -8.82 3.66 6.98
CA LEU A 96 -9.52 4.37 5.91
C LEU A 96 -11.00 3.99 5.84
N ASN A 97 -11.32 2.70 5.83
CA ASN A 97 -12.70 2.21 5.75
C ASN A 97 -13.54 2.69 6.94
N THR A 98 -12.95 2.69 8.14
CA THR A 98 -13.63 3.21 9.35
C THR A 98 -13.90 4.70 9.24
N ALA A 99 -12.93 5.48 8.75
CA ALA A 99 -13.10 6.92 8.56
C ALA A 99 -14.17 7.26 7.50
N LEU A 100 -14.20 6.52 6.38
CA LEU A 100 -15.25 6.66 5.37
C LEU A 100 -16.64 6.34 5.94
N SER A 101 -16.76 5.27 6.75
CA SER A 101 -18.01 4.91 7.41
C SER A 101 -18.46 6.01 8.38
N LEU A 102 -17.57 6.55 9.22
CA LEU A 102 -17.86 7.67 10.11
C LEU A 102 -18.32 8.93 9.35
N ALA A 103 -17.71 9.20 8.20
CA ALA A 103 -18.10 10.31 7.34
C ALA A 103 -19.48 10.08 6.71
N LYS A 104 -19.74 8.87 6.20
CA LYS A 104 -21.01 8.46 5.58
C LYS A 104 -22.18 8.55 6.56
N GLU A 105 -21.97 8.07 7.79
CA GLU A 105 -22.96 8.11 8.88
C GLU A 105 -23.11 9.49 9.52
N GLY A 106 -22.37 10.50 9.00
CA GLY A 106 -22.47 11.89 9.46
C GLY A 106 -21.85 12.16 10.84
N ILE A 107 -21.13 11.21 11.42
CA ILE A 107 -20.52 11.31 12.74
C ILE A 107 -19.47 12.44 12.78
N LEU A 108 -18.60 12.50 11.78
CA LEU A 108 -17.57 13.54 11.71
C LEU A 108 -18.21 14.94 11.67
N LYS A 109 -19.27 15.12 10.86
CA LYS A 109 -20.02 16.37 10.77
C LYS A 109 -20.73 16.72 12.08
N LYS A 110 -21.36 15.72 12.73
CA LYS A 110 -22.09 15.90 13.99
C LYS A 110 -21.20 16.45 15.11
N TYR A 111 -19.96 15.98 15.17
CA TYR A 111 -19.03 16.36 16.23
C TYR A 111 -17.97 17.37 15.78
N ASN A 112 -18.09 17.90 14.56
CA ASN A 112 -17.15 18.85 13.95
C ASN A 112 -15.70 18.35 13.95
N VAL A 113 -15.51 17.07 13.59
CA VAL A 113 -14.20 16.41 13.47
C VAL A 113 -13.71 16.53 12.04
N GLU A 114 -12.56 17.13 11.83
CA GLU A 114 -11.95 17.27 10.51
C GLU A 114 -11.21 15.99 10.13
N LEU A 115 -11.40 15.51 8.89
CA LEU A 115 -10.60 14.42 8.34
C LEU A 115 -9.31 14.99 7.77
N ILE A 116 -8.16 14.61 8.34
CA ILE A 116 -6.82 15.05 7.93
C ILE A 116 -5.98 13.90 7.36
N GLY A 117 -4.90 14.22 6.63
CA GLY A 117 -4.02 13.26 5.98
C GLY A 117 -4.48 12.86 4.58
N ALA A 118 -5.76 12.57 4.39
CA ALA A 118 -6.40 12.41 3.09
C ALA A 118 -7.86 12.84 3.17
N SER A 119 -8.34 13.56 2.16
CA SER A 119 -9.74 13.93 2.05
C SER A 119 -10.59 12.72 1.67
N ARG A 120 -11.89 12.75 1.99
CA ARG A 120 -12.82 11.71 1.55
C ARG A 120 -12.80 11.53 0.04
N GLU A 121 -12.79 12.63 -0.70
CA GLU A 121 -12.77 12.61 -2.17
C GLU A 121 -11.49 11.95 -2.72
N ALA A 122 -10.34 12.22 -2.10
CA ALA A 122 -9.08 11.59 -2.48
C ALA A 122 -9.10 10.08 -2.20
N ILE A 123 -9.68 9.66 -1.07
CA ILE A 123 -9.83 8.25 -0.74
C ILE A 123 -10.78 7.56 -1.73
N ASP A 124 -11.95 8.15 -2.00
CA ASP A 124 -12.93 7.60 -2.93
C ASP A 124 -12.32 7.44 -4.35
N LYS A 125 -11.58 8.45 -4.85
CA LYS A 125 -10.89 8.39 -6.16
C LYS A 125 -9.79 7.33 -6.23
N ALA A 126 -9.10 7.08 -5.14
CA ALA A 126 -8.01 6.11 -5.11
C ALA A 126 -8.49 4.67 -4.93
N GLU A 127 -9.57 4.46 -4.17
CA GLU A 127 -10.04 3.12 -3.78
C GLU A 127 -11.14 2.59 -4.71
N ASP A 128 -11.96 3.47 -5.30
CA ASP A 128 -12.96 3.07 -6.28
C ASP A 128 -12.32 2.90 -7.65
N ARG A 129 -12.37 1.69 -8.19
CA ARG A 129 -11.69 1.34 -9.44
C ARG A 129 -12.18 2.17 -10.63
N GLN A 130 -13.48 2.40 -10.75
CA GLN A 130 -14.03 3.18 -11.86
C GLN A 130 -13.59 4.64 -11.76
N LEU A 131 -13.64 5.22 -10.57
CA LEU A 131 -13.17 6.58 -10.33
C LEU A 131 -11.66 6.69 -10.56
N PHE A 132 -10.89 5.67 -10.17
CA PHE A 132 -9.46 5.61 -10.41
C PHE A 132 -9.15 5.59 -11.91
N ASP A 133 -9.78 4.69 -12.67
CA ASP A 133 -9.59 4.59 -14.12
C ASP A 133 -9.97 5.90 -14.84
N GLN A 134 -11.11 6.51 -14.49
CA GLN A 134 -11.52 7.81 -15.02
C GLN A 134 -10.49 8.90 -14.68
N THR A 135 -9.95 8.86 -13.47
CA THR A 135 -8.93 9.81 -13.01
C THR A 135 -7.62 9.64 -13.77
N MET A 136 -7.17 8.39 -14.00
CA MET A 136 -5.96 8.11 -14.79
C MET A 136 -6.13 8.53 -16.26
N ASN A 137 -7.26 8.22 -16.85
CA ASN A 137 -7.59 8.62 -18.24
C ASN A 137 -7.56 10.15 -18.42
N LYS A 138 -8.05 10.92 -17.44
CA LYS A 138 -8.04 12.38 -17.47
C LYS A 138 -6.65 12.98 -17.54
N ILE A 139 -5.66 12.32 -16.97
CA ILE A 139 -4.25 12.74 -16.97
C ILE A 139 -3.39 12.03 -18.02
N ASN A 140 -4.02 11.30 -18.92
CA ASN A 140 -3.39 10.52 -20.00
C ASN A 140 -2.40 9.49 -19.47
N LEU A 141 -2.77 8.74 -18.43
CA LEU A 141 -2.07 7.56 -17.94
C LEU A 141 -2.92 6.31 -18.21
N GLU A 142 -2.25 5.26 -18.63
CA GLU A 142 -2.90 3.99 -18.90
C GLU A 142 -3.07 3.18 -17.61
N THR A 143 -4.22 2.53 -17.49
CA THR A 143 -4.52 1.45 -16.54
C THR A 143 -4.71 0.15 -17.34
N PRO A 144 -4.71 -1.03 -16.69
CA PRO A 144 -5.08 -2.27 -17.36
C PRO A 144 -6.47 -2.13 -17.99
N GLN A 145 -6.62 -2.60 -19.22
CA GLN A 145 -7.95 -2.62 -19.84
C GLN A 145 -8.89 -3.46 -18.99
N SER A 146 -10.08 -2.95 -18.74
CA SER A 146 -11.06 -3.62 -17.90
C SER A 146 -12.48 -3.38 -18.42
N GLY A 147 -13.36 -4.34 -18.16
CA GLY A 147 -14.78 -4.21 -18.45
C GLY A 147 -15.62 -4.91 -17.41
N ILE A 148 -16.84 -4.40 -17.21
CA ILE A 148 -17.84 -4.97 -16.31
C ILE A 148 -18.83 -5.78 -17.14
N ALA A 149 -19.19 -6.97 -16.66
CA ALA A 149 -20.17 -7.84 -17.29
C ALA A 149 -21.20 -8.30 -16.25
N HIS A 150 -22.48 -8.24 -16.63
CA HIS A 150 -23.60 -8.73 -15.82
C HIS A 150 -24.23 -9.99 -16.40
N SER A 151 -23.76 -10.42 -17.56
CA SER A 151 -24.20 -11.61 -18.28
C SER A 151 -23.03 -12.28 -18.98
N MET A 152 -23.20 -13.52 -19.43
CA MET A 152 -22.19 -14.21 -20.25
C MET A 152 -22.01 -13.51 -21.61
N GLU A 153 -23.08 -12.94 -22.17
CA GLU A 153 -23.03 -12.18 -23.40
C GLU A 153 -22.14 -10.94 -23.25
N ASP A 154 -22.35 -10.15 -22.21
CA ASP A 154 -21.51 -8.98 -21.91
C ASP A 154 -20.06 -9.40 -21.69
N ALA A 155 -19.84 -10.50 -20.93
CA ALA A 155 -18.50 -11.02 -20.66
C ALA A 155 -17.75 -11.38 -21.94
N LEU A 156 -18.43 -12.01 -22.91
CA LEU A 156 -17.84 -12.36 -24.21
C LEU A 156 -17.53 -11.11 -25.07
N GLU A 157 -18.30 -10.04 -24.94
CA GLU A 157 -18.00 -8.76 -25.62
C GLU A 157 -16.75 -8.11 -25.03
N VAL A 158 -16.68 -8.02 -23.72
CA VAL A 158 -15.50 -7.49 -23.00
C VAL A 158 -14.26 -8.32 -23.31
N GLN A 159 -14.36 -9.65 -23.35
CA GLN A 159 -13.24 -10.53 -23.67
C GLN A 159 -12.69 -10.31 -25.08
N LYS A 160 -13.57 -10.01 -26.08
CA LYS A 160 -13.09 -9.73 -27.44
C LYS A 160 -12.22 -8.47 -27.52
N GLU A 161 -12.47 -7.49 -26.67
CA GLU A 161 -11.67 -6.27 -26.60
C GLU A 161 -10.37 -6.49 -25.83
N ILE A 162 -10.42 -7.21 -24.71
CA ILE A 162 -9.27 -7.45 -23.83
C ILE A 162 -8.33 -8.52 -24.37
N GLY A 163 -8.86 -9.60 -24.96
CA GLY A 163 -8.07 -10.75 -25.43
C GLY A 163 -7.76 -11.77 -24.32
N PHE A 164 -6.80 -12.64 -24.59
CA PHE A 164 -6.26 -13.63 -23.63
C PHE A 164 -4.77 -13.44 -23.40
N PRO A 165 -4.24 -13.77 -22.20
CA PRO A 165 -4.99 -14.17 -21.01
C PRO A 165 -5.75 -12.97 -20.40
N CYS A 166 -6.86 -13.24 -19.68
CA CYS A 166 -7.59 -12.25 -18.94
C CYS A 166 -7.92 -12.72 -17.52
N ILE A 167 -8.13 -11.79 -16.61
CA ILE A 167 -8.43 -12.05 -15.20
C ILE A 167 -9.91 -11.76 -14.97
N ILE A 168 -10.63 -12.73 -14.39
CA ILE A 168 -12.04 -12.59 -14.04
C ILE A 168 -12.16 -12.49 -12.53
N ARG A 169 -12.89 -11.49 -12.05
CA ARG A 169 -13.13 -11.26 -10.62
C ARG A 169 -14.59 -10.97 -10.37
N PRO A 170 -15.32 -11.85 -9.64
CA PRO A 170 -16.67 -11.56 -9.22
C PRO A 170 -16.69 -10.38 -8.24
N SER A 171 -17.61 -9.44 -8.45
CA SER A 171 -17.80 -8.30 -7.54
C SER A 171 -18.40 -8.75 -6.20
N PHE A 172 -17.98 -8.08 -5.13
CA PHE A 172 -18.46 -8.28 -3.75
C PHE A 172 -18.26 -9.69 -3.17
N THR A 173 -17.29 -10.46 -3.69
CA THR A 173 -16.91 -11.75 -3.10
C THR A 173 -15.73 -11.61 -2.14
N LEU A 174 -15.73 -12.39 -1.07
CA LEU A 174 -14.63 -12.41 -0.10
C LEU A 174 -13.47 -13.28 -0.59
N GLY A 175 -12.25 -12.75 -0.48
CA GLY A 175 -11.01 -13.50 -0.71
C GLY A 175 -10.77 -13.95 -2.15
N GLY A 176 -11.39 -13.31 -3.15
CA GLY A 176 -11.21 -13.65 -4.57
C GLY A 176 -11.93 -14.94 -4.98
N SER A 177 -12.91 -15.39 -4.20
CA SER A 177 -13.68 -16.60 -4.50
C SER A 177 -14.41 -16.49 -5.84
N GLY A 178 -14.30 -17.51 -6.68
CA GLY A 178 -14.95 -17.58 -8.00
C GLY A 178 -14.24 -16.87 -9.12
N GLY A 179 -13.15 -16.14 -8.82
CA GLY A 179 -12.29 -15.52 -9.82
C GLY A 179 -11.20 -16.47 -10.32
N GLY A 180 -10.51 -16.06 -11.38
CA GLY A 180 -9.42 -16.81 -11.95
C GLY A 180 -8.80 -16.15 -13.19
N VAL A 181 -7.77 -16.76 -13.71
CA VAL A 181 -7.14 -16.38 -14.99
C VAL A 181 -7.63 -17.34 -16.05
N ALA A 182 -8.11 -16.80 -17.16
CA ALA A 182 -8.50 -17.57 -18.34
C ALA A 182 -7.45 -17.39 -19.44
N TYR A 183 -6.96 -18.50 -19.95
CA TYR A 183 -6.00 -18.54 -21.06
C TYR A 183 -6.67 -18.88 -22.41
N ASN A 184 -7.90 -19.34 -22.36
CA ASN A 184 -8.70 -19.74 -23.53
C ASN A 184 -10.20 -19.55 -23.26
N ILE A 185 -11.01 -19.72 -24.30
CA ILE A 185 -12.45 -19.46 -24.24
C ILE A 185 -13.21 -20.46 -23.36
N GLU A 186 -12.75 -21.70 -23.24
CA GLU A 186 -13.39 -22.73 -22.42
C GLU A 186 -13.21 -22.43 -20.93
N GLU A 187 -11.98 -22.09 -20.52
CA GLU A 187 -11.67 -21.64 -19.15
C GLU A 187 -12.44 -20.37 -18.82
N PHE A 188 -12.47 -19.40 -19.75
CA PHE A 188 -13.18 -18.14 -19.59
C PHE A 188 -14.64 -18.36 -19.26
N LYS A 189 -15.36 -19.16 -20.08
CA LYS A 189 -16.77 -19.46 -19.86
C LYS A 189 -17.01 -20.12 -18.49
N THR A 190 -16.19 -21.10 -18.14
CA THR A 190 -16.29 -21.84 -16.87
C THR A 190 -16.14 -20.90 -15.66
N ILE A 191 -15.15 -20.00 -15.72
CA ILE A 191 -14.89 -19.06 -14.63
C ILE A 191 -15.99 -18.01 -14.56
N CYS A 192 -16.44 -17.46 -15.70
CA CYS A 192 -17.51 -16.47 -15.76
C CYS A 192 -18.84 -17.02 -15.23
N GLU A 193 -19.25 -18.22 -15.64
CA GLU A 193 -20.48 -18.88 -15.13
C GLU A 193 -20.45 -18.99 -13.60
N LYS A 194 -19.36 -19.56 -13.07
CA LYS A 194 -19.17 -19.69 -11.63
C LYS A 194 -19.12 -18.34 -10.91
N GLY A 195 -18.46 -17.36 -11.52
CA GLY A 195 -18.31 -16.03 -10.96
C GLY A 195 -19.62 -15.24 -10.90
N LEU A 196 -20.45 -15.30 -11.95
CA LEU A 196 -21.77 -14.70 -11.99
C LEU A 196 -22.71 -15.30 -10.92
N ASP A 197 -22.65 -16.63 -10.73
CA ASP A 197 -23.45 -17.31 -9.72
C ASP A 197 -23.02 -16.93 -8.29
N LEU A 198 -21.73 -16.68 -8.05
CA LEU A 198 -21.18 -16.33 -6.75
C LEU A 198 -21.28 -14.85 -6.40
N SER A 199 -21.37 -13.98 -7.39
CA SER A 199 -21.52 -12.54 -7.17
C SER A 199 -22.93 -12.20 -6.70
N PRO A 200 -23.10 -11.54 -5.56
CA PRO A 200 -24.44 -11.13 -5.06
C PRO A 200 -25.18 -10.17 -6.02
N THR A 201 -24.43 -9.51 -6.90
CA THR A 201 -24.94 -8.55 -7.87
C THR A 201 -24.94 -9.08 -9.31
N ASN A 202 -24.57 -10.36 -9.52
CA ASN A 202 -24.33 -10.95 -10.83
C ASN A 202 -23.40 -10.09 -11.69
N GLU A 203 -22.29 -9.65 -11.09
CA GLU A 203 -21.35 -8.74 -11.73
C GLU A 203 -19.94 -9.34 -11.72
N LEU A 204 -19.30 -9.30 -12.88
CA LEU A 204 -17.91 -9.66 -13.08
C LEU A 204 -17.10 -8.45 -13.51
N LEU A 205 -15.91 -8.31 -12.97
CA LEU A 205 -14.87 -7.47 -13.52
C LEU A 205 -13.91 -8.38 -14.32
N ILE A 206 -13.68 -8.03 -15.58
CA ILE A 206 -12.78 -8.73 -16.48
C ILE A 206 -11.65 -7.77 -16.83
N ASP A 207 -10.43 -8.15 -16.48
CA ASP A 207 -9.23 -7.34 -16.64
C ASP A 207 -8.25 -7.96 -17.63
N GLU A 208 -7.52 -7.11 -18.34
CA GLU A 208 -6.30 -7.47 -19.05
C GLU A 208 -5.33 -8.15 -18.09
N SER A 209 -4.72 -9.26 -18.49
CA SER A 209 -3.73 -9.94 -17.68
C SER A 209 -2.35 -9.33 -17.88
N LEU A 210 -1.77 -8.89 -16.76
CA LEU A 210 -0.41 -8.40 -16.70
C LEU A 210 0.59 -9.46 -16.19
N LEU A 211 0.19 -10.74 -16.17
CA LEU A 211 1.04 -11.81 -15.70
C LEU A 211 2.40 -11.80 -16.44
N GLY A 212 3.46 -11.90 -15.66
CA GLY A 212 4.82 -11.90 -16.19
C GLY A 212 5.42 -10.53 -16.51
N TRP A 213 4.64 -9.42 -16.36
CA TRP A 213 5.18 -8.08 -16.47
C TRP A 213 6.08 -7.76 -15.28
N LYS A 214 7.00 -6.83 -15.45
CA LYS A 214 7.78 -6.26 -14.35
C LYS A 214 6.90 -5.37 -13.48
N GLU A 215 7.15 -5.38 -12.18
CA GLU A 215 6.41 -4.57 -11.22
C GLU A 215 7.34 -3.63 -10.47
N TYR A 216 6.92 -2.34 -10.40
CA TYR A 216 7.63 -1.29 -9.72
C TYR A 216 6.69 -0.49 -8.82
N GLU A 217 7.25 0.04 -7.74
CA GLU A 217 6.53 0.92 -6.83
C GLU A 217 7.32 2.22 -6.63
N MET A 218 6.60 3.32 -6.49
CA MET A 218 7.14 4.62 -6.09
C MET A 218 6.54 5.03 -4.75
N GLU A 219 7.39 5.19 -3.76
CA GLU A 219 7.01 5.82 -2.50
C GLU A 219 7.13 7.33 -2.64
N VAL A 220 6.03 8.03 -2.51
CA VAL A 220 5.90 9.46 -2.84
C VAL A 220 5.36 10.22 -1.65
N VAL A 221 5.89 11.42 -1.41
CA VAL A 221 5.34 12.34 -0.43
C VAL A 221 5.03 13.66 -1.12
N ARG A 222 3.82 14.19 -0.86
CA ARG A 222 3.38 15.49 -1.35
C ARG A 222 2.78 16.32 -0.23
N ASP A 223 3.07 17.62 -0.22
CA ASP A 223 2.50 18.59 0.70
C ASP A 223 1.49 19.53 0.02
N LYS A 224 0.82 20.35 0.85
CA LYS A 224 -0.19 21.33 0.41
C LYS A 224 0.34 22.43 -0.51
N ASN A 225 1.65 22.68 -0.53
CA ASN A 225 2.31 23.67 -1.39
C ASN A 225 2.80 23.05 -2.72
N ASP A 226 2.39 21.79 -2.99
CA ASP A 226 2.79 21.02 -4.16
C ASP A 226 4.27 20.65 -4.22
N ASN A 227 5.00 20.71 -3.10
CA ASN A 227 6.28 20.02 -3.01
C ASN A 227 6.01 18.53 -3.08
N CYS A 228 6.56 17.86 -4.08
CA CYS A 228 6.34 16.46 -4.35
C CYS A 228 7.68 15.77 -4.61
N ILE A 229 7.98 14.72 -3.86
CA ILE A 229 9.27 14.02 -3.89
C ILE A 229 9.07 12.50 -3.93
N ILE A 230 9.97 11.82 -4.64
CA ILE A 230 10.11 10.36 -4.57
C ILE A 230 11.04 10.03 -3.39
N ILE A 231 10.53 9.26 -2.44
CA ILE A 231 11.35 8.80 -1.32
C ILE A 231 12.19 7.59 -1.73
N CYS A 232 11.58 6.68 -2.48
CA CYS A 232 12.23 5.46 -2.92
C CYS A 232 11.55 4.90 -4.16
N SER A 233 12.34 4.42 -5.11
CA SER A 233 11.87 3.50 -6.15
C SER A 233 12.09 2.07 -5.68
N ILE A 234 11.11 1.21 -5.90
CA ILE A 234 11.12 -0.18 -5.45
C ILE A 234 10.86 -1.07 -6.66
N GLU A 235 11.63 -2.16 -6.76
CA GLU A 235 11.42 -3.19 -7.76
C GLU A 235 11.00 -4.49 -7.07
N ASN A 236 9.89 -5.06 -7.51
CA ASN A 236 9.52 -6.41 -7.14
C ASN A 236 10.25 -7.40 -8.06
N PHE A 237 11.07 -8.28 -7.47
CA PHE A 237 11.88 -9.24 -8.19
C PHE A 237 11.03 -10.29 -8.89
N ASP A 238 9.97 -10.73 -8.22
CA ASP A 238 8.98 -11.62 -8.80
C ASP A 238 8.10 -10.84 -9.79
N PRO A 239 7.75 -11.43 -10.94
CA PRO A 239 6.90 -10.76 -11.91
C PRO A 239 5.45 -10.63 -11.41
N MET A 240 4.67 -9.78 -12.09
CA MET A 240 3.23 -9.69 -11.88
C MET A 240 2.58 -11.08 -11.90
N GLY A 241 1.70 -11.31 -10.93
CA GLY A 241 1.09 -12.61 -10.62
C GLY A 241 1.47 -13.12 -9.24
N VAL A 242 2.57 -12.63 -8.67
CA VAL A 242 2.92 -12.76 -7.26
C VAL A 242 2.53 -11.47 -6.55
N HIS A 243 1.86 -11.58 -5.40
CA HIS A 243 1.48 -10.42 -4.60
C HIS A 243 2.73 -9.65 -4.14
N THR A 244 2.75 -8.31 -4.22
CA THR A 244 3.89 -7.45 -3.84
C THR A 244 4.46 -7.75 -2.46
N GLY A 245 3.58 -8.06 -1.49
CA GLY A 245 3.99 -8.45 -0.14
C GLY A 245 4.77 -9.76 -0.07
N ASP A 246 4.56 -10.65 -1.04
CA ASP A 246 5.20 -11.97 -1.14
C ASP A 246 6.41 -11.96 -2.08
N SER A 247 6.66 -10.87 -2.80
CA SER A 247 7.81 -10.71 -3.67
C SER A 247 9.08 -10.38 -2.89
N ILE A 248 10.22 -10.84 -3.37
CA ILE A 248 11.52 -10.28 -3.01
C ILE A 248 11.55 -8.86 -3.56
N THR A 249 11.88 -7.90 -2.71
CA THR A 249 11.78 -6.48 -3.03
C THR A 249 13.16 -5.82 -2.94
N ILE A 250 13.49 -5.01 -3.93
CA ILE A 250 14.80 -4.35 -4.04
C ILE A 250 14.60 -2.84 -4.10
N ALA A 251 15.39 -2.11 -3.32
CA ALA A 251 15.42 -0.67 -3.31
C ALA A 251 16.87 -0.14 -3.36
N PRO A 252 17.19 0.86 -4.22
CA PRO A 252 16.34 1.39 -5.29
C PRO A 252 16.15 0.36 -6.42
N ALA A 253 15.16 0.57 -7.28
CA ALA A 253 14.94 -0.24 -8.46
C ALA A 253 16.22 -0.37 -9.31
N GLN A 254 16.58 -1.60 -9.69
CA GLN A 254 17.86 -1.90 -10.32
C GLN A 254 17.79 -1.98 -11.85
N THR A 255 16.62 -2.27 -12.41
CA THR A 255 16.47 -2.54 -13.85
C THR A 255 15.73 -1.42 -14.59
N LEU A 256 15.49 -0.29 -13.96
CA LEU A 256 15.00 0.93 -14.62
C LEU A 256 16.15 1.71 -15.24
N THR A 257 15.96 2.14 -16.48
CA THR A 257 16.78 3.22 -17.04
C THR A 257 16.38 4.56 -16.42
N ASP A 258 17.26 5.56 -16.48
CA ASP A 258 16.93 6.91 -16.01
C ASP A 258 15.66 7.46 -16.68
N LYS A 259 15.50 7.22 -17.98
CA LYS A 259 14.31 7.66 -18.73
C LYS A 259 13.03 7.02 -18.19
N GLU A 260 13.02 5.73 -17.91
CA GLU A 260 11.87 5.01 -17.34
C GLU A 260 11.58 5.50 -15.92
N PHE A 261 12.61 5.69 -15.10
CA PHE A 261 12.47 6.28 -13.77
C PHE A 261 11.82 7.66 -13.82
N GLN A 262 12.27 8.55 -14.71
CA GLN A 262 11.69 9.90 -14.87
C GLN A 262 10.23 9.85 -15.35
N ILE A 263 9.87 8.90 -16.21
CA ILE A 263 8.50 8.70 -16.66
C ILE A 263 7.61 8.31 -15.46
N MET A 264 8.03 7.31 -14.66
CA MET A 264 7.29 6.87 -13.47
C MET A 264 7.20 7.96 -12.40
N ARG A 265 8.30 8.68 -12.17
CA ARG A 265 8.34 9.84 -11.27
C ARG A 265 7.31 10.89 -11.66
N ASN A 266 7.30 11.29 -12.93
CA ASN A 266 6.37 12.29 -13.44
C ASN A 266 4.91 11.80 -13.41
N ALA A 267 4.69 10.52 -13.71
CA ALA A 267 3.38 9.88 -13.61
C ALA A 267 2.88 9.91 -12.16
N SER A 268 3.72 9.51 -11.19
CA SER A 268 3.39 9.53 -9.77
C SER A 268 2.97 10.92 -9.30
N PHE A 269 3.68 11.96 -9.71
CA PHE A 269 3.34 13.35 -9.35
C PHE A 269 2.00 13.80 -9.95
N LYS A 270 1.71 13.42 -11.20
CA LYS A 270 0.40 13.69 -11.82
C LYS A 270 -0.73 12.97 -11.08
N ILE A 271 -0.50 11.71 -10.69
CA ILE A 271 -1.48 10.89 -9.97
C ILE A 271 -1.82 11.54 -8.63
N LEU A 272 -0.83 11.87 -7.81
CA LEU A 272 -1.08 12.48 -6.49
C LEU A 272 -1.82 13.81 -6.60
N ARG A 273 -1.50 14.62 -7.61
CA ARG A 273 -2.19 15.90 -7.88
C ARG A 273 -3.64 15.68 -8.25
N GLU A 274 -3.93 14.78 -9.18
CA GLU A 274 -5.30 14.57 -9.69
C GLU A 274 -6.19 13.83 -8.68
N ILE A 275 -5.64 12.88 -7.93
CA ILE A 275 -6.32 12.23 -6.79
C ILE A 275 -6.61 13.27 -5.70
N GLY A 276 -5.68 14.20 -5.46
CA GLY A 276 -5.83 15.24 -4.45
C GLY A 276 -5.20 14.87 -3.11
N VAL A 277 -4.14 14.05 -3.09
CA VAL A 277 -3.35 13.82 -1.88
C VAL A 277 -2.43 15.03 -1.69
N GLU A 278 -2.64 15.78 -0.60
CA GLU A 278 -1.94 17.03 -0.32
C GLU A 278 -1.12 17.01 0.98
N THR A 279 -1.27 16.00 1.80
CA THR A 279 -0.67 15.97 3.14
C THR A 279 -0.26 14.56 3.54
N GLY A 280 0.59 13.92 2.74
CA GLY A 280 1.01 12.62 3.17
C GLY A 280 1.86 11.82 2.21
N GLY A 281 2.20 10.61 2.67
CA GLY A 281 2.87 9.59 1.89
C GLY A 281 1.85 8.74 1.13
N SER A 282 2.26 8.31 -0.04
CA SER A 282 1.48 7.45 -0.92
C SER A 282 2.38 6.46 -1.64
N ASN A 283 1.82 5.32 -1.97
CA ASN A 283 2.47 4.31 -2.80
C ASN A 283 1.77 4.25 -4.15
N VAL A 284 2.52 4.31 -5.23
CA VAL A 284 2.02 4.17 -6.61
C VAL A 284 2.67 2.95 -7.23
N GLN A 285 1.85 2.02 -7.74
CA GLN A 285 2.32 0.77 -8.35
C GLN A 285 2.17 0.82 -9.87
N PHE A 286 3.22 0.35 -10.54
CA PHE A 286 3.33 0.30 -11.99
C PHE A 286 3.66 -1.11 -12.47
N ALA A 287 3.07 -1.51 -13.60
CA ALA A 287 3.52 -2.67 -14.35
C ALA A 287 4.13 -2.23 -15.68
N VAL A 288 5.21 -2.90 -16.07
CA VAL A 288 5.92 -2.63 -17.33
C VAL A 288 6.06 -3.92 -18.13
N ASN A 289 5.57 -3.90 -19.35
CA ASN A 289 5.74 -5.00 -20.29
C ASN A 289 7.21 -5.12 -20.68
N ARG A 290 7.76 -6.33 -20.61
CA ARG A 290 9.17 -6.61 -20.93
C ARG A 290 9.49 -6.46 -22.41
N ASP A 291 8.50 -6.72 -23.27
CA ASP A 291 8.72 -6.86 -24.70
C ASP A 291 8.65 -5.52 -25.45
N ASP A 292 7.73 -4.63 -25.04
CA ASP A 292 7.50 -3.35 -25.73
C ASP A 292 7.68 -2.12 -24.84
N GLY A 293 7.85 -2.32 -23.53
CA GLY A 293 8.02 -1.23 -22.56
C GLY A 293 6.73 -0.48 -22.23
N ARG A 294 5.56 -0.98 -22.61
CA ARG A 294 4.27 -0.40 -22.21
C ARG A 294 4.17 -0.36 -20.69
N MET A 295 3.84 0.81 -20.14
CA MET A 295 3.70 1.03 -18.70
C MET A 295 2.24 1.32 -18.37
N VAL A 296 1.70 0.63 -17.38
CA VAL A 296 0.36 0.87 -16.84
C VAL A 296 0.42 1.13 -15.34
N VAL A 297 -0.51 1.95 -14.85
CA VAL A 297 -0.71 2.22 -13.43
C VAL A 297 -1.65 1.16 -12.87
N ILE A 298 -1.23 0.46 -11.83
CA ILE A 298 -2.02 -0.61 -11.20
C ILE A 298 -2.95 -0.04 -10.14
N GLU A 299 -2.37 0.68 -9.20
CA GLU A 299 -3.10 1.28 -8.09
C GLU A 299 -2.29 2.40 -7.43
N MET A 300 -2.96 3.19 -6.61
CA MET A 300 -2.36 4.17 -5.74
C MET A 300 -3.00 4.08 -4.36
N ASN A 301 -2.19 4.00 -3.33
CA ASN A 301 -2.65 3.98 -1.96
C ASN A 301 -2.55 5.40 -1.36
N PRO A 302 -3.67 6.09 -1.01
CA PRO A 302 -3.67 7.46 -0.49
C PRO A 302 -3.34 7.50 1.02
N ARG A 303 -2.39 6.72 1.44
CA ARG A 303 -1.99 6.49 2.82
C ARG A 303 -0.59 5.92 2.90
N VAL A 304 0.01 5.91 4.07
CA VAL A 304 1.20 5.09 4.30
C VAL A 304 0.86 3.62 4.04
N SER A 305 1.76 2.93 3.36
CA SER A 305 1.64 1.53 2.97
C SER A 305 2.62 0.66 3.77
N ARG A 306 2.61 -0.64 3.52
CA ARG A 306 3.64 -1.54 4.05
C ARG A 306 5.02 -1.18 3.51
N SER A 307 5.10 -0.91 2.23
CA SER A 307 6.34 -0.48 1.57
C SER A 307 6.84 0.88 2.08
N SER A 308 5.96 1.76 2.59
CA SER A 308 6.40 3.01 3.23
C SER A 308 7.27 2.78 4.47
N ALA A 309 6.97 1.77 5.28
CA ALA A 309 7.80 1.42 6.43
C ALA A 309 9.17 0.89 5.99
N LEU A 310 9.18 0.00 4.97
CA LEU A 310 10.40 -0.52 4.37
C LEU A 310 11.24 0.60 3.74
N ALA A 311 10.63 1.46 2.92
CA ALA A 311 11.28 2.60 2.29
C ALA A 311 11.88 3.56 3.33
N SER A 312 11.16 3.79 4.43
CA SER A 312 11.66 4.62 5.54
C SER A 312 12.94 4.02 6.16
N LYS A 313 12.99 2.70 6.33
CA LYS A 313 14.19 2.01 6.84
C LYS A 313 15.30 1.95 5.79
N ALA A 314 14.95 1.76 4.53
CA ALA A 314 15.92 1.71 3.44
C ALA A 314 16.61 3.05 3.20
N THR A 315 15.90 4.16 3.28
CA THR A 315 16.41 5.50 2.94
C THR A 315 16.81 6.34 4.15
N GLY A 316 16.30 6.00 5.34
CA GLY A 316 16.40 6.85 6.53
C GLY A 316 15.40 8.00 6.56
N PHE A 317 14.52 8.16 5.52
CA PHE A 317 13.48 9.19 5.48
C PHE A 317 12.22 8.70 6.22
N PRO A 318 11.80 9.34 7.32
CA PRO A 318 10.72 8.82 8.17
C PRO A 318 9.33 9.20 7.60
N ILE A 319 8.85 8.46 6.60
CA ILE A 319 7.61 8.78 5.85
C ILE A 319 6.42 9.00 6.78
N ALA A 320 6.18 8.11 7.74
CA ALA A 320 5.02 8.22 8.64
C ALA A 320 5.08 9.45 9.55
N LYS A 321 6.26 9.78 10.09
CA LYS A 321 6.50 11.01 10.87
C LYS A 321 6.22 12.24 10.01
N VAL A 322 6.80 12.29 8.81
CA VAL A 322 6.62 13.42 7.89
C VAL A 322 5.16 13.56 7.49
N ALA A 323 4.48 12.47 7.10
CA ALA A 323 3.07 12.49 6.74
C ALA A 323 2.17 13.01 7.89
N ALA A 324 2.46 12.62 9.13
CA ALA A 324 1.75 13.16 10.30
C ALA A 324 1.98 14.67 10.46
N LEU A 325 3.20 15.16 10.27
CA LEU A 325 3.51 16.59 10.35
C LEU A 325 2.87 17.40 9.21
N LEU A 326 2.86 16.86 7.98
CA LEU A 326 2.17 17.48 6.86
C LEU A 326 0.66 17.62 7.12
N SER A 327 0.03 16.62 7.76
CA SER A 327 -1.40 16.62 8.05
C SER A 327 -1.81 17.73 9.03
N ILE A 328 -0.88 18.23 9.84
CA ILE A 328 -1.10 19.36 10.79
C ILE A 328 -0.58 20.70 10.28
N GLY A 329 -0.29 20.80 8.96
CA GLY A 329 -0.06 22.06 8.26
C GLY A 329 1.37 22.40 7.93
N TYR A 330 2.36 21.58 8.29
CA TYR A 330 3.73 21.75 7.81
C TYR A 330 3.83 21.51 6.29
N THR A 331 4.91 22.00 5.71
CA THR A 331 5.32 21.72 4.33
C THR A 331 6.71 21.09 4.31
N LEU A 332 7.06 20.39 3.24
CA LEU A 332 8.33 19.66 3.14
C LEU A 332 9.56 20.56 3.26
N ASP A 333 9.47 21.80 2.76
CA ASP A 333 10.54 22.80 2.86
C ASP A 333 10.70 23.40 4.25
N GLU A 334 9.67 23.30 5.11
CA GLU A 334 9.71 23.74 6.51
C GLU A 334 10.21 22.66 7.47
N LEU A 335 10.08 21.38 7.07
CA LEU A 335 10.55 20.25 7.86
C LEU A 335 12.06 20.02 7.67
N LYS A 336 12.72 19.69 8.77
CA LYS A 336 14.12 19.28 8.75
C LYS A 336 14.24 17.85 8.24
N ASN A 337 15.25 17.58 7.41
CA ASN A 337 15.56 16.25 6.91
C ASN A 337 16.35 15.46 7.96
N ASP A 338 15.77 14.39 8.47
CA ASP A 338 16.41 13.54 9.48
C ASP A 338 17.69 12.86 8.94
N ILE A 339 17.75 12.52 7.64
CA ILE A 339 18.92 11.89 7.01
C ILE A 339 20.15 12.79 7.13
N THR A 340 19.97 14.10 6.99
CA THR A 340 21.06 15.09 7.03
C THR A 340 21.21 15.74 8.41
N SER A 341 20.63 15.15 9.45
CA SER A 341 20.61 15.73 10.81
C SER A 341 20.07 17.18 10.82
N GLY A 342 19.13 17.46 9.94
CA GLY A 342 18.46 18.77 9.85
C GLY A 342 19.25 19.84 9.08
N LEU A 343 20.30 19.48 8.35
CA LEU A 343 21.09 20.41 7.55
C LEU A 343 20.36 20.84 6.27
N THR A 344 19.50 19.99 5.74
CA THR A 344 18.67 20.29 4.57
C THR A 344 17.19 20.18 4.92
N PRO A 345 16.28 20.80 4.15
CA PRO A 345 14.84 20.55 4.31
C PRO A 345 14.43 19.16 3.79
N ALA A 346 13.28 18.69 4.25
CA ALA A 346 12.72 17.40 3.85
C ALA A 346 12.22 17.38 2.39
N SER A 347 12.23 18.51 1.69
CA SER A 347 11.86 18.61 0.27
C SER A 347 12.93 18.07 -0.70
N PHE A 348 14.11 17.67 -0.21
CA PHE A 348 15.12 17.01 -1.02
C PHE A 348 14.84 15.51 -1.12
N GLU A 349 14.79 14.98 -2.34
CA GLU A 349 14.66 13.55 -2.57
C GLU A 349 15.85 12.79 -1.98
N PRO A 350 15.62 11.69 -1.22
CA PRO A 350 16.70 10.86 -0.75
C PRO A 350 17.48 10.24 -1.91
N SER A 351 18.79 10.15 -1.76
CA SER A 351 19.67 9.42 -2.66
C SER A 351 20.51 8.45 -1.86
N ILE A 352 20.50 7.18 -2.22
CA ILE A 352 21.25 6.13 -1.56
C ILE A 352 22.25 5.50 -2.53
N ASP A 353 23.44 5.17 -2.03
CA ASP A 353 24.55 4.56 -2.76
C ASP A 353 24.79 3.09 -2.35
N TYR A 354 23.77 2.47 -1.77
CA TYR A 354 23.71 1.07 -1.37
C TYR A 354 22.42 0.44 -1.85
N ILE A 355 22.33 -0.86 -1.76
CA ILE A 355 21.15 -1.63 -2.17
C ILE A 355 20.53 -2.31 -0.96
N VAL A 356 19.22 -2.24 -0.89
CA VAL A 356 18.41 -2.88 0.15
C VAL A 356 17.61 -4.00 -0.49
N THR A 357 17.68 -5.20 0.10
CA THR A 357 16.85 -6.34 -0.31
C THR A 357 15.97 -6.77 0.85
N LYS A 358 14.66 -6.92 0.59
CA LYS A 358 13.68 -7.51 1.49
C LYS A 358 13.34 -8.91 0.98
N ILE A 359 13.32 -9.90 1.88
CA ILE A 359 12.81 -11.26 1.58
C ILE A 359 11.63 -11.55 2.51
N PRO A 360 10.46 -11.94 1.97
CA PRO A 360 9.32 -12.32 2.80
C PRO A 360 9.52 -13.69 3.44
N LYS A 361 8.95 -13.89 4.63
CA LYS A 361 8.96 -15.17 5.34
C LYS A 361 7.58 -15.80 5.30
N PHE A 362 7.55 -17.09 5.00
CA PHE A 362 6.34 -17.92 4.94
C PHE A 362 6.35 -18.94 6.09
N ALA A 363 5.18 -19.41 6.47
CA ALA A 363 5.00 -20.41 7.51
C ALA A 363 4.13 -21.59 6.99
N PHE A 364 4.40 -22.05 5.77
CA PHE A 364 3.63 -23.13 5.14
C PHE A 364 3.68 -24.42 5.95
N GLU A 365 4.77 -24.67 6.70
CA GLU A 365 4.92 -25.81 7.59
C GLU A 365 3.86 -25.84 8.72
N LYS A 366 3.30 -24.67 9.07
CA LYS A 366 2.21 -24.54 10.06
C LYS A 366 0.82 -24.61 9.46
N PHE A 367 0.72 -24.50 8.15
CA PHE A 367 -0.52 -24.48 7.39
C PHE A 367 -0.50 -25.53 6.27
N PRO A 368 -0.52 -26.83 6.60
CA PRO A 368 -0.31 -27.91 5.61
C PRO A 368 -1.40 -28.00 4.54
N GLN A 369 -2.53 -27.32 4.72
CA GLN A 369 -3.61 -27.24 3.73
C GLN A 369 -3.44 -26.05 2.78
N ALA A 370 -2.52 -25.13 3.07
CA ALA A 370 -2.25 -24.00 2.18
C ALA A 370 -1.35 -24.45 1.03
N GLU A 371 -1.70 -24.09 -0.18
CA GLU A 371 -0.85 -24.34 -1.35
C GLU A 371 0.45 -23.53 -1.22
N PRO A 372 1.64 -24.16 -1.25
CA PRO A 372 2.92 -23.49 -1.08
C PRO A 372 3.41 -22.82 -2.38
N ARG A 373 2.50 -22.35 -3.22
CA ARG A 373 2.79 -21.57 -4.41
C ARG A 373 2.40 -20.12 -4.20
N LEU A 374 3.26 -19.21 -4.64
CA LEU A 374 2.97 -17.78 -4.63
C LEU A 374 1.91 -17.46 -5.68
N SER A 375 1.06 -16.49 -5.37
CA SER A 375 -0.06 -16.08 -6.22
C SER A 375 -0.40 -14.61 -5.96
N THR A 376 -1.47 -14.11 -6.54
CA THR A 376 -1.99 -12.77 -6.28
C THR A 376 -2.54 -12.59 -4.85
N GLN A 377 -2.71 -13.68 -4.10
CA GLN A 377 -3.10 -13.65 -2.69
C GLN A 377 -1.85 -13.67 -1.80
N MET A 378 -1.73 -12.71 -0.88
CA MET A 378 -0.62 -12.64 0.05
C MET A 378 -0.63 -13.80 1.05
N LYS A 379 0.53 -14.41 1.28
CA LYS A 379 0.75 -15.58 2.15
C LYS A 379 1.87 -15.38 3.18
N SER A 380 2.72 -14.36 3.01
CA SER A 380 3.82 -14.08 3.92
C SER A 380 3.34 -13.64 5.30
N VAL A 381 4.07 -14.06 6.33
CA VAL A 381 3.77 -13.78 7.74
C VAL A 381 4.78 -12.83 8.38
N GLY A 382 5.86 -12.51 7.68
CA GLY A 382 6.92 -11.63 8.13
C GLY A 382 7.91 -11.36 7.00
N GLU A 383 8.98 -10.67 7.32
CA GLU A 383 10.00 -10.28 6.35
C GLU A 383 11.34 -10.01 7.02
N VAL A 384 12.41 -10.11 6.25
CA VAL A 384 13.74 -9.64 6.62
C VAL A 384 14.20 -8.58 5.63
N MET A 385 15.12 -7.72 6.07
CA MET A 385 15.71 -6.68 5.23
C MET A 385 17.23 -6.66 5.45
N SER A 386 17.98 -6.53 4.37
CA SER A 386 19.43 -6.39 4.43
C SER A 386 19.93 -5.28 3.52
N ILE A 387 21.05 -4.67 3.90
CA ILE A 387 21.74 -3.62 3.17
C ILE A 387 23.09 -4.14 2.69
N GLY A 388 23.42 -3.90 1.43
CA GLY A 388 24.72 -4.24 0.84
C GLY A 388 25.21 -3.15 -0.10
N SER A 389 26.49 -3.16 -0.44
CA SER A 389 27.09 -2.24 -1.42
C SER A 389 26.67 -2.54 -2.86
N ASN A 390 26.12 -3.72 -3.10
CA ASN A 390 25.58 -4.19 -4.37
C ASN A 390 24.48 -5.22 -4.13
N PHE A 391 23.76 -5.58 -5.21
CA PHE A 391 22.64 -6.52 -5.13
C PHE A 391 23.03 -7.88 -4.59
N GLN A 392 24.17 -8.44 -5.04
CA GLN A 392 24.62 -9.77 -4.63
C GLN A 392 24.87 -9.81 -3.12
N GLU A 393 25.52 -8.80 -2.56
CA GLU A 393 25.76 -8.70 -1.14
C GLU A 393 24.47 -8.57 -0.34
N SER A 394 23.57 -7.66 -0.75
CA SER A 394 22.32 -7.43 -0.03
C SER A 394 21.41 -8.66 -0.07
N LEU A 395 21.32 -9.36 -1.22
CA LEU A 395 20.54 -10.58 -1.36
C LEU A 395 21.08 -11.72 -0.48
N GLN A 396 22.39 -11.97 -0.53
CA GLN A 396 23.02 -13.03 0.28
C GLN A 396 22.83 -12.77 1.77
N LYS A 397 23.02 -11.53 2.22
CA LYS A 397 22.77 -11.15 3.63
C LYS A 397 21.30 -11.31 4.01
N ALA A 398 20.37 -10.98 3.11
CA ALA A 398 18.95 -11.16 3.36
C ALA A 398 18.59 -12.64 3.51
N ILE A 399 19.17 -13.54 2.68
CA ILE A 399 19.00 -14.99 2.82
C ILE A 399 19.51 -15.46 4.18
N CYS A 400 20.72 -15.04 4.60
CA CYS A 400 21.24 -15.38 5.92
C CYS A 400 20.33 -14.88 7.06
N SER A 401 19.71 -13.72 6.89
CA SER A 401 18.80 -13.11 7.87
C SER A 401 17.45 -13.83 8.02
N MET A 402 17.16 -14.80 7.14
CA MET A 402 15.95 -15.64 7.28
C MET A 402 16.03 -16.57 8.50
N GLU A 403 17.24 -16.77 9.06
CA GLU A 403 17.47 -17.62 10.26
C GLU A 403 16.90 -19.04 10.09
N ASP A 404 17.16 -19.65 8.93
CA ASP A 404 16.74 -21.01 8.56
C ASP A 404 17.95 -21.90 8.22
N ASP A 405 19.10 -21.62 8.84
CA ASP A 405 20.37 -22.33 8.71
C ASP A 405 21.06 -22.20 7.34
N ARG A 406 20.61 -21.26 6.48
CA ARG A 406 21.25 -20.96 5.20
C ARG A 406 22.26 -19.84 5.32
N CYS A 407 23.41 -20.01 4.66
CA CYS A 407 24.46 -19.00 4.62
C CYS A 407 24.50 -18.22 3.28
N GLY A 408 23.45 -18.29 2.48
CA GLY A 408 23.34 -17.65 1.17
C GLY A 408 22.69 -18.57 0.15
N LEU A 409 23.00 -18.35 -1.14
CA LEU A 409 22.56 -19.24 -2.24
C LEU A 409 23.40 -20.53 -2.23
N GLU A 410 22.90 -21.53 -1.56
CA GLU A 410 23.51 -22.86 -1.45
C GLU A 410 22.69 -23.86 -2.27
N LYS A 411 23.38 -24.91 -2.72
CA LYS A 411 22.72 -26.03 -3.40
C LYS A 411 21.90 -26.83 -2.37
N ILE A 412 20.57 -26.80 -2.52
CA ILE A 412 19.63 -27.46 -1.59
C ILE A 412 19.23 -28.85 -2.11
N LEU A 413 19.13 -29.00 -3.45
CA LEU A 413 18.70 -30.23 -4.09
C LEU A 413 19.90 -30.95 -4.71
N ASP A 414 19.93 -32.28 -4.62
CA ASP A 414 20.88 -33.08 -5.37
C ASP A 414 20.56 -33.02 -6.87
N ASP A 415 21.59 -33.18 -7.72
CA ASP A 415 21.49 -33.10 -9.20
C ASP A 415 20.44 -34.03 -9.83
N ASN A 416 19.93 -35.00 -9.07
CA ASN A 416 18.92 -35.96 -9.50
C ASN A 416 17.48 -35.60 -9.05
N GLU A 417 17.31 -34.59 -8.23
CA GLU A 417 15.98 -34.08 -7.84
C GLU A 417 15.54 -33.01 -8.83
N VAL A 418 15.00 -33.47 -9.95
CA VAL A 418 14.35 -32.56 -10.92
C VAL A 418 13.04 -32.14 -10.34
N ILE A 419 12.89 -30.84 -10.08
CA ILE A 419 11.57 -30.26 -9.79
C ILE A 419 10.77 -30.37 -11.09
N ASN A 420 9.87 -31.33 -11.15
CA ASN A 420 8.87 -31.35 -12.22
C ASN A 420 7.93 -30.16 -11.97
N GLU A 421 8.01 -29.16 -12.85
CA GLU A 421 7.09 -28.04 -12.92
C GLU A 421 5.67 -28.49 -13.27
#